data_c3d552bb521cf31d3784fccab7f1fd3c
#
_entry.id   c3d552bb521cf31d3784fccab7f1fd3c
#
_cell.length_a   1.000
_cell.length_b   1.000
_cell.length_c   1.000
_cell.angle_alpha   90.00
_cell.angle_beta   90.00
_cell.angle_gamma   90.00
#
_symmetry.space_group_name_H-M   'P 1'
#
loop_
_entity.id
_entity.type
_entity.pdbx_description
1 polymer ?
#
loop_
_entity_poly.entity_id
_entity_poly.type
_entity_poly.pdbx_seq_one_letter_code
_entity_poly.pdbx_strand_id
1 'polypeptide(L)'
;TTQDQELRKHRYASKYLWGIDFEARAAKTSRALMLIAGDGHTNIFGPDVSSIDPRTWYTTKSGQYLMTELSKRSSLLKARIPEGETFKDDDKAWEYFGEMNFDVILANPPFAGEMKDKNMLSQYDLAKPALKRAKDKTAKEERDVLFIERIIKMLRPGGR
;
A
#
# COMPACT_ATOMS: atom_id res chain seq x y z
N THR A 1 -29.52 -13.89 -12.53
CA THR A 1 -28.97 -14.39 -13.82
C THR A 1 -27.44 -14.41 -13.80
N THR A 2 -26.82 -15.16 -14.69
CA THR A 2 -25.34 -15.21 -14.85
C THR A 2 -24.77 -13.81 -15.11
N GLN A 3 -25.46 -13.01 -15.89
CA GLN A 3 -25.08 -11.63 -16.21
C GLN A 3 -25.08 -10.72 -14.96
N ASP A 4 -26.03 -10.88 -14.05
CA ASP A 4 -26.06 -10.13 -12.81
C ASP A 4 -24.90 -10.52 -11.88
N GLN A 5 -24.49 -11.79 -11.89
CA GLN A 5 -23.34 -12.25 -11.12
C GLN A 5 -22.04 -11.65 -11.65
N GLU A 6 -21.83 -11.65 -12.96
CA GLU A 6 -20.64 -11.04 -13.59
C GLU A 6 -20.58 -9.53 -13.32
N LEU A 7 -21.71 -8.83 -13.42
CA LEU A 7 -21.78 -7.40 -13.10
C LEU A 7 -21.43 -7.11 -11.64
N ARG A 8 -21.88 -7.96 -10.71
CA ARG A 8 -21.55 -7.84 -9.28
C ARG A 8 -20.07 -8.09 -9.02
N LYS A 9 -19.47 -9.11 -9.63
CA LYS A 9 -18.03 -9.39 -9.54
C LYS A 9 -17.22 -8.21 -10.03
N HIS A 10 -17.53 -7.70 -11.22
CA HIS A 10 -16.86 -6.55 -11.79
C HIS A 10 -16.95 -5.31 -10.86
N ARG A 11 -18.15 -4.99 -10.38
CA ARG A 11 -18.35 -3.89 -9.43
C ARG A 11 -17.56 -4.07 -8.13
N TYR A 12 -17.53 -5.29 -7.62
CA TYR A 12 -16.79 -5.61 -6.40
C TYR A 12 -15.28 -5.42 -6.61
N ALA A 13 -14.74 -6.06 -7.63
CA ALA A 13 -13.31 -6.02 -7.89
C ALA A 13 -12.81 -4.60 -8.23
N SER A 14 -13.49 -3.88 -9.12
CA SER A 14 -13.13 -2.51 -9.46
C SER A 14 -13.21 -1.53 -8.28
N LYS A 15 -14.00 -1.85 -7.25
CA LYS A 15 -14.20 -0.98 -6.11
C LYS A 15 -13.38 -1.36 -4.88
N TYR A 16 -13.17 -2.65 -4.65
CA TYR A 16 -12.67 -3.15 -3.36
C TYR A 16 -11.37 -3.95 -3.44
N LEU A 17 -10.96 -4.42 -4.63
CA LEU A 17 -9.70 -5.12 -4.78
C LEU A 17 -8.59 -4.17 -5.22
N TRP A 18 -7.48 -4.22 -4.49
CA TRP A 18 -6.30 -3.39 -4.72
C TRP A 18 -5.08 -4.28 -4.66
N GLY A 19 -4.15 -4.07 -5.57
CA GLY A 19 -2.90 -4.82 -5.61
C GLY A 19 -1.71 -3.91 -5.85
N ILE A 20 -0.63 -4.19 -5.16
CA ILE A 20 0.67 -3.54 -5.37
C ILE A 20 1.69 -4.65 -5.51
N ASP A 21 2.47 -4.60 -6.57
CA ASP A 21 3.58 -5.52 -6.77
C ASP A 21 4.85 -4.76 -7.11
N PHE A 22 5.92 -5.10 -6.42
CA PHE A 22 7.24 -4.53 -6.64
C PHE A 22 7.80 -4.91 -8.03
N GLU A 23 7.43 -6.09 -8.55
CA GLU A 23 7.95 -6.61 -9.78
C GLU A 23 7.05 -6.18 -10.95
N ALA A 24 7.62 -5.45 -11.91
CA ALA A 24 6.86 -4.88 -13.03
C ALA A 24 6.15 -5.93 -13.90
N ARG A 25 6.75 -7.11 -14.07
CA ARG A 25 6.14 -8.21 -14.83
C ARG A 25 4.94 -8.79 -14.08
N ALA A 26 5.11 -9.03 -12.77
CA ALA A 26 4.02 -9.54 -11.93
C ALA A 26 2.83 -8.57 -11.93
N ALA A 27 3.07 -7.27 -11.78
CA ALA A 27 2.03 -6.26 -11.87
C ALA A 27 1.33 -6.26 -13.24
N LYS A 28 2.07 -6.37 -14.35
CA LYS A 28 1.50 -6.47 -15.70
C LYS A 28 0.67 -7.75 -15.89
N THR A 29 1.19 -8.89 -15.44
CA THR A 29 0.48 -10.16 -15.48
C THR A 29 -0.80 -10.12 -14.66
N SER A 30 -0.75 -9.57 -13.46
CA SER A 30 -1.93 -9.39 -12.61
C SER A 30 -2.98 -8.51 -13.28
N ARG A 31 -2.58 -7.40 -13.92
CA ARG A 31 -3.51 -6.56 -14.69
C ARG A 31 -4.17 -7.32 -15.84
N ALA A 32 -3.39 -8.12 -16.58
CA ALA A 32 -3.91 -8.93 -17.68
C ALA A 32 -4.90 -9.98 -17.18
N LEU A 33 -4.59 -10.67 -16.09
CA LEU A 33 -5.49 -11.65 -15.48
C LEU A 33 -6.78 -10.99 -14.98
N MET A 34 -6.69 -9.83 -14.33
CA MET A 34 -7.86 -9.08 -13.87
C MET A 34 -8.73 -8.62 -15.06
N LEU A 35 -8.10 -8.19 -16.16
CA LEU A 35 -8.82 -7.84 -17.39
C LEU A 35 -9.57 -9.04 -18.00
N ILE A 36 -8.92 -10.20 -18.04
CA ILE A 36 -9.54 -11.44 -18.53
C ILE A 36 -10.69 -11.88 -17.62
N ALA A 37 -10.54 -11.72 -16.31
CA ALA A 37 -11.57 -11.99 -15.33
C ALA A 37 -12.75 -10.98 -15.36
N GLY A 38 -12.63 -9.92 -16.18
CA GLY A 38 -13.68 -8.93 -16.38
C GLY A 38 -13.79 -7.88 -15.28
N ASP A 39 -12.67 -7.50 -14.63
CA ASP A 39 -12.75 -6.59 -13.49
C ASP A 39 -11.51 -5.68 -13.30
N GLY A 40 -11.55 -4.91 -12.26
CA GLY A 40 -10.66 -3.94 -11.63
C GLY A 40 -9.15 -3.88 -11.94
N HIS A 41 -8.71 -4.21 -13.15
CA HIS A 41 -7.30 -4.16 -13.55
C HIS A 41 -6.64 -2.78 -13.31
N THR A 42 -7.40 -1.73 -13.21
CA THR A 42 -6.92 -0.36 -12.94
C THR A 42 -6.40 -0.19 -11.51
N ASN A 43 -6.78 -1.06 -10.59
CA ASN A 43 -6.38 -1.02 -9.19
C ASN A 43 -5.12 -1.84 -8.88
N ILE A 44 -4.40 -2.30 -9.91
CA ILE A 44 -3.12 -2.99 -9.76
C ILE A 44 -1.98 -2.03 -10.06
N PHE A 45 -1.13 -1.81 -9.08
CA PHE A 45 -0.01 -0.87 -9.11
C PHE A 45 1.32 -1.60 -9.25
N GLY A 46 2.26 -0.97 -9.93
CA GLY A 46 3.59 -1.49 -10.18
C GLY A 46 4.65 -0.91 -9.23
N PRO A 47 5.93 -1.04 -9.59
CA PRO A 47 7.06 -0.70 -8.73
C PRO A 47 7.17 0.80 -8.38
N ASP A 48 6.47 1.67 -9.06
CA ASP A 48 6.38 3.10 -8.77
C ASP A 48 5.49 3.43 -7.56
N VAL A 49 4.78 2.42 -7.02
CA VAL A 49 4.01 2.51 -5.79
C VAL A 49 4.53 1.46 -4.81
N SER A 50 5.35 1.88 -3.87
CA SER A 50 5.92 0.95 -2.89
C SER A 50 4.89 0.54 -1.85
N SER A 51 4.84 -0.75 -1.58
CA SER A 51 3.98 -1.26 -0.51
C SER A 51 4.50 -0.96 0.89
N ILE A 52 5.75 -0.61 1.09
CA ILE A 52 6.36 -0.30 2.39
C ILE A 52 6.87 1.15 2.51
N ASP A 53 6.82 1.93 1.44
CA ASP A 53 7.21 3.34 1.46
C ASP A 53 6.04 4.22 0.99
N PRO A 54 5.28 4.81 1.93
CA PRO A 54 4.12 5.64 1.59
C PRO A 54 4.48 6.91 0.83
N ARG A 55 5.74 7.36 0.88
CA ARG A 55 6.18 8.54 0.13
C ARG A 55 5.92 8.39 -1.37
N THR A 56 6.03 7.17 -1.90
CA THR A 56 5.73 6.87 -3.30
C THR A 56 4.26 7.06 -3.66
N TRP A 57 3.37 7.06 -2.66
CA TRP A 57 1.92 7.17 -2.87
C TRP A 57 1.47 8.62 -3.16
N TYR A 58 2.30 9.60 -2.89
CA TYR A 58 2.00 11.00 -3.21
C TYR A 58 3.06 11.68 -4.09
N THR A 59 4.24 11.07 -4.27
CA THR A 59 5.28 11.61 -5.14
C THR A 59 5.18 11.11 -6.58
N THR A 60 4.54 9.95 -6.81
CA THR A 60 4.36 9.38 -8.14
C THR A 60 2.93 9.60 -8.66
N LYS A 61 2.77 9.66 -9.99
CA LYS A 61 1.44 9.79 -10.62
C LYS A 61 0.53 8.61 -10.27
N SER A 62 1.08 7.39 -10.29
CA SER A 62 0.32 6.18 -9.94
C SER A 62 -0.10 6.18 -8.47
N GLY A 63 0.79 6.64 -7.58
CA GLY A 63 0.48 6.77 -6.16
C GLY A 63 -0.61 7.82 -5.90
N GLN A 64 -0.52 8.99 -6.52
CA GLN A 64 -1.56 10.02 -6.43
C GLN A 64 -2.92 9.53 -6.93
N TYR A 65 -2.93 8.74 -8.01
CA TYR A 65 -4.15 8.09 -8.49
C TYR A 65 -4.70 7.09 -7.45
N LEU A 66 -3.84 6.22 -6.89
CA LEU A 66 -4.22 5.29 -5.82
C LEU A 66 -4.86 6.03 -4.64
N MET A 67 -4.21 7.08 -4.15
CA MET A 67 -4.70 7.86 -3.01
C MET A 67 -6.03 8.53 -3.32
N THR A 68 -6.19 9.09 -4.50
CA THR A 68 -7.44 9.69 -4.95
C THR A 68 -8.57 8.67 -4.97
N GLU A 69 -8.33 7.48 -5.50
CA GLU A 69 -9.35 6.44 -5.57
C GLU A 69 -9.69 5.86 -4.18
N LEU A 70 -8.70 5.67 -3.31
CA LEU A 70 -8.94 5.25 -1.94
C LEU A 70 -9.73 6.30 -1.14
N SER A 71 -9.41 7.58 -1.30
CA SER A 71 -10.11 8.67 -0.60
C SER A 71 -11.59 8.77 -0.97
N LYS A 72 -11.96 8.45 -2.20
CA LYS A 72 -13.38 8.41 -2.62
C LYS A 72 -14.21 7.35 -1.87
N ARG A 73 -13.56 6.39 -1.25
CA ARG A 73 -14.19 5.20 -0.65
C ARG A 73 -14.14 5.17 0.86
N SER A 74 -13.29 5.99 1.45
CA SER A 74 -13.18 6.15 2.89
C SER A 74 -13.52 7.58 3.28
N SER A 75 -14.57 7.77 4.06
CA SER A 75 -14.92 9.10 4.59
C SER A 75 -13.84 9.66 5.50
N LEU A 76 -13.09 8.79 6.18
CA LEU A 76 -11.96 9.19 7.01
C LEU A 76 -10.80 9.69 6.17
N LEU A 77 -10.42 8.96 5.12
CA LEU A 77 -9.39 9.40 4.19
C LEU A 77 -9.80 10.68 3.46
N LYS A 78 -11.05 10.77 3.00
CA LYS A 78 -11.57 11.97 2.33
C LYS A 78 -11.52 13.21 3.22
N ALA A 79 -11.78 13.07 4.51
CA ALA A 79 -11.73 14.18 5.46
C ALA A 79 -10.29 14.67 5.74
N ARG A 80 -9.28 13.83 5.55
CA ARG A 80 -7.89 14.12 5.85
C ARG A 80 -7.02 14.43 4.64
N ILE A 81 -7.50 14.12 3.43
CA ILE A 81 -6.83 14.48 2.17
C ILE A 81 -7.62 15.63 1.56
N PRO A 82 -7.23 16.89 1.78
CA PRO A 82 -7.84 18.04 1.11
C PRO A 82 -7.70 17.89 -0.41
N GLU A 83 -8.76 18.15 -1.14
CA GLU A 83 -8.71 18.16 -2.60
C GLU A 83 -7.63 19.14 -3.09
N GLY A 84 -6.66 18.63 -3.84
CA GLY A 84 -5.60 19.43 -4.46
C GLY A 84 -4.34 19.63 -3.64
N GLU A 85 -4.25 19.13 -2.40
CA GLU A 85 -2.99 19.15 -1.66
C GLU A 85 -2.11 17.96 -2.03
N THR A 86 -0.94 18.26 -2.56
CA THR A 86 0.17 17.32 -2.61
C THR A 86 0.78 17.25 -1.20
N PHE A 87 0.83 16.07 -0.62
CA PHE A 87 1.50 15.87 0.66
C PHE A 87 2.96 16.29 0.54
N LYS A 88 3.30 17.38 1.20
CA LYS A 88 4.68 17.87 1.27
C LYS A 88 5.41 17.34 2.51
N ASP A 89 4.67 16.70 3.40
CA ASP A 89 5.14 16.28 4.70
C ASP A 89 5.17 14.76 4.79
N ASP A 90 6.38 14.19 4.89
CA ASP A 90 6.60 12.77 4.99
C ASP A 90 5.89 12.15 6.20
N ASP A 91 5.79 12.87 7.32
CA ASP A 91 5.18 12.36 8.55
C ASP A 91 3.68 12.11 8.37
N LYS A 92 2.98 12.98 7.66
CA LYS A 92 1.56 12.79 7.35
C LYS A 92 1.27 11.57 6.49
N ALA A 93 2.16 11.22 5.57
CA ALA A 93 1.97 10.04 4.72
C ALA A 93 1.91 8.75 5.54
N TRP A 94 2.69 8.65 6.60
CA TRP A 94 2.72 7.49 7.48
C TRP A 94 1.45 7.37 8.34
N GLU A 95 0.83 8.49 8.70
CA GLU A 95 -0.46 8.49 9.40
C GLU A 95 -1.56 7.88 8.54
N TYR A 96 -1.54 8.13 7.24
CA TYR A 96 -2.58 7.61 6.32
C TYR A 96 -2.57 6.10 6.18
N PHE A 97 -1.45 5.43 6.38
CA PHE A 97 -1.43 3.97 6.40
C PHE A 97 -2.34 3.40 7.51
N GLY A 98 -2.33 4.01 8.70
CA GLY A 98 -3.20 3.62 9.80
C GLY A 98 -4.70 3.84 9.56
N GLU A 99 -5.06 4.51 8.45
CA GLU A 99 -6.44 4.87 8.15
C GLU A 99 -7.03 4.16 6.94
N MET A 100 -6.25 3.32 6.28
CA MET A 100 -6.70 2.52 5.15
C MET A 100 -7.85 1.58 5.56
N ASN A 101 -7.81 1.02 6.77
CA ASN A 101 -8.87 0.19 7.35
C ASN A 101 -9.32 -0.94 6.43
N PHE A 102 -8.38 -1.66 5.83
CA PHE A 102 -8.69 -2.81 4.99
C PHE A 102 -9.28 -3.96 5.82
N ASP A 103 -10.26 -4.65 5.26
CA ASP A 103 -10.85 -5.84 5.87
C ASP A 103 -9.94 -7.05 5.79
N VAL A 104 -9.23 -7.19 4.68
CA VAL A 104 -8.34 -8.31 4.37
C VAL A 104 -7.11 -7.80 3.63
N ILE A 105 -5.94 -8.24 4.05
CA ILE A 105 -4.68 -8.04 3.34
C ILE A 105 -4.04 -9.39 3.07
N LEU A 106 -3.78 -9.69 1.81
CA LEU A 106 -3.00 -10.83 1.37
C LEU A 106 -1.62 -10.33 0.95
N ALA A 107 -0.57 -10.87 1.52
CA ALA A 107 0.79 -10.45 1.23
C ALA A 107 1.70 -11.65 0.95
N ASN A 108 2.58 -11.47 -0.02
CA ASN A 108 3.72 -12.34 -0.27
C ASN A 108 4.99 -11.47 -0.19
N PRO A 109 5.46 -11.16 1.04
CA PRO A 109 6.63 -10.31 1.22
C PRO A 109 7.88 -11.00 0.69
N PRO A 110 8.92 -10.23 0.32
CA PRO A 110 10.19 -10.81 -0.07
C PRO A 110 10.79 -11.59 1.12
N PHE A 111 11.24 -12.83 0.86
CA PHE A 111 11.80 -13.72 1.89
C PHE A 111 13.18 -13.31 2.38
N ALA A 112 13.82 -12.35 1.72
CA ALA A 112 15.13 -11.85 2.11
C ALA A 112 15.30 -10.39 1.65
N GLY A 113 16.19 -9.69 2.31
CA GLY A 113 16.62 -8.37 1.94
C GLY A 113 16.49 -7.37 3.07
N GLU A 114 17.57 -6.61 3.23
CA GLU A 114 17.68 -5.59 4.26
C GLU A 114 17.24 -4.23 3.72
N MET A 115 16.55 -3.47 4.54
CA MET A 115 16.31 -2.05 4.34
C MET A 115 17.35 -1.25 5.12
N LYS A 116 17.98 -0.29 4.45
CA LYS A 116 19.07 0.53 5.01
C LYS A 116 18.76 2.04 5.00
N ASP A 117 17.65 2.44 4.41
CA ASP A 117 17.22 3.84 4.40
C ASP A 117 16.78 4.25 5.82
N LYS A 118 17.61 5.06 6.47
CA LYS A 118 17.37 5.52 7.85
C LYS A 118 16.08 6.32 7.98
N ASN A 119 15.74 7.14 7.00
CA ASN A 119 14.53 7.95 7.03
C ASN A 119 13.29 7.06 6.99
N MET A 120 13.32 6.02 6.16
CA MET A 120 12.27 5.03 6.12
C MET A 120 12.22 4.21 7.41
N LEU A 121 13.34 3.69 7.91
CA LEU A 121 13.40 2.90 9.13
C LEU A 121 12.90 3.67 10.36
N SER A 122 13.15 4.99 10.42
CA SER A 122 12.71 5.82 11.56
C SER A 122 11.20 5.88 11.72
N GLN A 123 10.45 5.60 10.68
CA GLN A 123 8.98 5.62 10.66
C GLN A 123 8.37 4.31 11.16
N TYR A 124 9.17 3.25 11.26
CA TYR A 124 8.72 1.94 11.72
C TYR A 124 9.09 1.70 13.19
N ASP A 125 8.11 1.34 14.00
CA ASP A 125 8.34 1.09 15.42
C ASP A 125 9.22 -0.14 15.64
N LEU A 126 9.03 -1.19 14.83
CA LEU A 126 9.84 -2.42 14.90
C LEU A 126 11.29 -2.20 14.47
N ALA A 127 11.58 -1.18 13.66
CA ALA A 127 12.94 -0.84 13.26
C ALA A 127 13.69 0.05 14.28
N LYS A 128 12.99 0.68 15.25
CA LYS A 128 13.61 1.54 16.26
C LYS A 128 14.72 0.87 17.07
N PRO A 129 14.62 -0.42 17.48
CA PRO A 129 15.71 -1.10 18.17
C PRO A 129 16.98 -1.24 17.31
N ALA A 130 16.83 -1.49 16.01
CA ALA A 130 17.97 -1.58 15.08
C ALA A 130 18.63 -0.21 14.91
N LEU A 131 17.86 0.87 14.80
CA LEU A 131 18.36 2.25 14.75
C LEU A 131 19.15 2.61 16.00
N LYS A 132 18.64 2.27 17.18
CA LYS A 132 19.33 2.53 18.47
C LYS A 132 20.66 1.76 18.59
N ARG A 133 20.69 0.50 18.13
CA ARG A 133 21.88 -0.36 18.17
C ARG A 133 22.96 0.08 17.20
N ALA A 134 22.56 0.65 16.07
CA ALA A 134 23.49 1.00 15.00
C ALA A 134 24.44 2.15 15.38
N LYS A 135 24.03 3.04 16.32
CA LYS A 135 24.78 4.27 16.67
C LYS A 135 25.24 4.99 15.38
N ASP A 136 26.55 4.95 15.11
CA ASP A 136 27.15 5.58 13.91
C ASP A 136 27.28 4.63 12.71
N LYS A 137 26.88 3.36 12.87
CA LYS A 137 26.90 2.37 11.78
C LYS A 137 25.61 2.46 10.97
N THR A 138 25.61 1.87 9.78
CA THR A 138 24.41 1.77 8.96
C THR A 138 23.37 0.90 9.67
N ALA A 139 22.26 1.51 10.06
CA ALA A 139 21.12 0.76 10.57
C ALA A 139 20.50 -0.07 9.43
N LYS A 140 20.06 -1.27 9.77
CA LYS A 140 19.41 -2.17 8.83
C LYS A 140 18.32 -2.97 9.53
N GLU A 141 17.26 -3.25 8.82
CA GLU A 141 16.17 -4.12 9.25
C GLU A 141 15.71 -5.01 8.11
N GLU A 142 15.22 -6.18 8.45
CA GLU A 142 14.66 -7.11 7.48
C GLU A 142 13.36 -6.54 6.90
N ARG A 143 13.16 -6.71 5.59
CA ARG A 143 11.97 -6.19 4.91
C ARG A 143 10.67 -6.82 5.38
N ASP A 144 10.69 -8.10 5.71
CA ASP A 144 9.53 -8.83 6.21
C ASP A 144 9.02 -8.25 7.53
N VAL A 145 9.91 -7.81 8.43
CA VAL A 145 9.55 -7.10 9.67
C VAL A 145 8.78 -5.81 9.37
N LEU A 146 9.24 -5.04 8.39
CA LEU A 146 8.55 -3.82 7.96
C LEU A 146 7.18 -4.13 7.34
N PHE A 147 7.08 -5.22 6.58
CA PHE A 147 5.81 -5.68 6.02
C PHE A 147 4.80 -6.05 7.11
N ILE A 148 5.23 -6.75 8.16
CA ILE A 148 4.36 -7.12 9.28
C ILE A 148 3.76 -5.87 9.92
N GLU A 149 4.59 -4.91 10.31
CA GLU A 149 4.12 -3.68 10.93
C GLU A 149 3.15 -2.93 10.02
N ARG A 150 3.48 -2.84 8.74
CA ARG A 150 2.67 -2.17 7.76
C ARG A 150 1.31 -2.81 7.57
N ILE A 151 1.25 -4.13 7.44
CA ILE A 151 -0.01 -4.87 7.32
C ILE A 151 -0.90 -4.60 8.52
N ILE A 152 -0.34 -4.67 9.73
CA ILE A 152 -1.08 -4.40 10.97
C ILE A 152 -1.63 -2.97 10.97
N LYS A 153 -0.84 -1.99 10.56
CA LYS A 153 -1.28 -0.58 10.52
C LYS A 153 -2.38 -0.31 9.48
N MET A 154 -2.42 -1.08 8.40
CA MET A 154 -3.42 -0.89 7.34
C MET A 154 -4.72 -1.68 7.54
N LEU A 155 -4.72 -2.67 8.41
CA LEU A 155 -5.90 -3.44 8.75
C LEU A 155 -6.80 -2.67 9.71
N ARG A 156 -8.12 -2.78 9.50
CA ARG A 156 -9.08 -2.34 10.51
C ARG A 156 -9.06 -3.26 11.73
N PRO A 157 -9.55 -2.83 12.89
CA PRO A 157 -9.79 -3.74 14.02
C PRO A 157 -10.63 -4.94 13.60
N GLY A 158 -10.14 -6.16 13.88
CA GLY A 158 -10.77 -7.41 13.44
C GLY A 158 -10.55 -7.77 11.96
N GLY A 159 -9.74 -7.03 11.22
CA GLY A 159 -9.26 -7.39 9.88
C GLY A 159 -8.29 -8.58 9.91
N ARG A 160 -8.02 -9.19 8.75
CA ARG A 160 -7.19 -10.39 8.63
C ARG A 160 -6.36 -10.38 7.34
#